data_a726b20e67a4c00abf711ac790d4f194
#
_entry.id   a726b20e67a4c00abf711ac790d4f194
#
_cell.length_a   1.000
_cell.length_b   1.000
_cell.length_c   1.000
_cell.angle_alpha   90.00
_cell.angle_beta   90.00
_cell.angle_gamma   90.00
#
_symmetry.space_group_name_H-M   'P 1'
#
loop_
_entity.id
_entity.type
_entity.pdbx_description
1 polymer ?
#
loop_
_entity_poly.entity_id
_entity_poly.type
_entity_poly.pdbx_seq_one_letter_code
_entity_poly.pdbx_strand_id
1 'polypeptide(L)'
;VIGQQHLIGKHGVLRRCAEEKTLFSMIFYGAPGMGKTTLAIVLANEVDLPYRIFNAVNGTKKELDALFAEAKMFPGFVLIVDEVHRLNKDKQDLLLPHVENGSITLIGATTANPLHSINPAIRSRCHLFEVRTLSDEDIVTAIRRALKSPKGYDGRVTMEADAMDFIARQSCGDVRYALNLTELAVTLAKDQTVTLELLKSIPSVHSQRSFKGDDGHYDLVSAFQKSIRGSDVDAALYYLALLIESGDMDSIERRLLVIAYEDIGLGNPAAVARTVQAIDAAKRIGFP
;
A
#
# COMPACT_ATOMS: atom_id res chain seq x y z
N VAL A 1 11.52 13.07 -3.10
CA VAL A 1 11.15 11.68 -2.79
C VAL A 1 12.19 11.12 -1.84
N ILE A 2 11.79 10.24 -0.93
CA ILE A 2 12.67 9.54 0.01
C ILE A 2 12.66 8.06 -0.37
N GLY A 3 13.79 7.38 -0.21
CA GLY A 3 13.95 5.98 -0.62
C GLY A 3 13.89 5.77 -2.12
N GLN A 4 13.43 4.59 -2.55
CA GLN A 4 13.21 4.21 -3.96
C GLN A 4 14.46 4.36 -4.86
N GLN A 5 15.66 4.11 -4.32
CA GLN A 5 16.92 4.32 -5.04
C GLN A 5 17.03 3.54 -6.35
N HIS A 6 16.34 2.41 -6.48
CA HIS A 6 16.28 1.62 -7.70
C HIS A 6 15.54 2.33 -8.84
N LEU A 7 14.62 3.25 -8.53
CA LEU A 7 13.86 4.04 -9.51
C LEU A 7 14.45 5.43 -9.74
N ILE A 8 14.82 6.14 -8.66
CA ILE A 8 15.21 7.55 -8.68
C ILE A 8 16.68 7.80 -8.32
N GLY A 9 17.45 6.76 -8.00
CA GLY A 9 18.88 6.87 -7.73
C GLY A 9 19.67 7.34 -8.97
N LYS A 10 20.99 7.51 -8.85
CA LYS A 10 21.87 8.06 -9.90
C LYS A 10 21.70 7.41 -11.28
N HIS A 11 21.38 6.12 -11.33
CA HIS A 11 21.14 5.35 -12.55
C HIS A 11 19.69 4.90 -12.72
N GLY A 12 18.79 5.45 -11.91
CA GLY A 12 17.38 5.11 -11.93
C GLY A 12 16.68 5.56 -13.19
N VAL A 13 15.77 4.72 -13.71
CA VAL A 13 15.04 5.01 -14.95
C VAL A 13 14.18 6.28 -14.84
N LEU A 14 13.52 6.49 -13.70
CA LEU A 14 12.67 7.66 -13.51
C LEU A 14 13.47 8.96 -13.37
N ARG A 15 14.69 8.86 -12.83
CA ARG A 15 15.59 10.00 -12.80
C ARG A 15 15.99 10.43 -14.20
N ARG A 16 16.33 9.48 -15.08
CA ARG A 16 16.62 9.79 -16.50
C ARG A 16 15.43 10.40 -17.21
N CYS A 17 14.22 9.89 -16.98
CA CYS A 17 13.00 10.50 -17.53
C CYS A 17 12.86 11.97 -17.11
N ALA A 18 13.13 12.29 -15.84
CA ALA A 18 13.10 13.66 -15.35
C ALA A 18 14.18 14.54 -15.98
N GLU A 19 15.40 14.03 -16.12
CA GLU A 19 16.55 14.73 -16.74
C GLU A 19 16.31 14.98 -18.24
N GLU A 20 15.74 14.01 -18.96
CA GLU A 20 15.42 14.11 -20.39
C GLU A 20 14.08 14.79 -20.68
N LYS A 21 13.36 15.25 -19.65
CA LYS A 21 12.02 15.87 -19.77
C LYS A 21 11.02 15.02 -20.54
N THR A 22 11.10 13.71 -20.42
CA THR A 22 10.24 12.75 -21.15
C THR A 22 9.50 11.85 -20.17
N LEU A 23 8.20 11.63 -20.40
CA LEU A 23 7.41 10.66 -19.68
C LEU A 23 6.74 9.67 -20.64
N PHE A 24 6.54 8.47 -20.15
CA PHE A 24 5.74 7.43 -20.80
C PHE A 24 4.69 6.91 -19.80
N SER A 25 3.68 6.24 -20.32
CA SER A 25 2.63 5.68 -19.46
C SER A 25 3.19 4.58 -18.55
N MET A 26 2.87 4.66 -17.25
CA MET A 26 3.42 3.77 -16.23
C MET A 26 2.42 3.50 -15.12
N ILE A 27 2.65 2.42 -14.38
CA ILE A 27 1.87 2.04 -13.22
C ILE A 27 2.82 1.79 -12.06
N PHE A 28 2.65 2.54 -10.98
CA PHE A 28 3.32 2.32 -9.71
C PHE A 28 2.49 1.37 -8.84
N TYR A 29 3.08 0.26 -8.42
CA TYR A 29 2.41 -0.70 -7.56
C TYR A 29 3.25 -1.00 -6.31
N GLY A 30 2.62 -1.44 -5.23
CA GLY A 30 3.26 -1.75 -3.96
C GLY A 30 2.39 -1.37 -2.77
N ALA A 31 2.83 -1.68 -1.56
CA ALA A 31 2.08 -1.49 -0.33
C ALA A 31 1.60 -0.04 -0.12
N PRO A 32 0.53 0.18 0.67
CA PRO A 32 0.05 1.53 0.97
C PRO A 32 1.12 2.35 1.73
N GLY A 33 1.04 3.68 1.63
CA GLY A 33 1.95 4.57 2.36
C GLY A 33 3.38 4.70 1.81
N MET A 34 3.74 4.00 0.71
CA MET A 34 5.10 4.02 0.12
C MET A 34 5.39 5.24 -0.78
N GLY A 35 4.42 6.14 -0.96
CA GLY A 35 4.61 7.38 -1.73
C GLY A 35 4.38 7.26 -3.24
N LYS A 36 3.62 6.27 -3.74
CA LYS A 36 3.31 6.07 -5.17
C LYS A 36 2.76 7.33 -5.85
N THR A 37 1.67 7.87 -5.31
CA THR A 37 1.01 9.08 -5.84
C THR A 37 1.92 10.31 -5.72
N THR A 38 2.68 10.42 -4.63
CA THR A 38 3.69 11.47 -4.46
C THR A 38 4.79 11.38 -5.52
N LEU A 39 5.27 10.18 -5.82
CA LEU A 39 6.26 9.95 -6.86
C LEU A 39 5.74 10.39 -8.24
N ALA A 40 4.48 10.05 -8.56
CA ALA A 40 3.82 10.47 -9.80
C ALA A 40 3.75 12.01 -9.93
N ILE A 41 3.34 12.69 -8.86
CA ILE A 41 3.25 14.15 -8.81
C ILE A 41 4.63 14.79 -8.97
N VAL A 42 5.64 14.29 -8.27
CA VAL A 42 7.00 14.81 -8.37
C VAL A 42 7.55 14.64 -9.78
N LEU A 43 7.34 13.49 -10.41
CA LEU A 43 7.77 13.26 -11.79
C LEU A 43 7.10 14.22 -12.78
N ALA A 44 5.80 14.42 -12.69
CA ALA A 44 5.07 15.35 -13.56
C ALA A 44 5.59 16.80 -13.40
N ASN A 45 5.87 17.21 -12.16
CA ASN A 45 6.45 18.54 -11.89
C ASN A 45 7.90 18.67 -12.40
N GLU A 46 8.75 17.65 -12.22
CA GLU A 46 10.15 17.68 -12.68
C GLU A 46 10.25 17.76 -14.21
N VAL A 47 9.30 17.17 -14.92
CA VAL A 47 9.25 17.22 -16.39
C VAL A 47 8.54 18.48 -16.90
N ASP A 48 7.90 19.24 -16.02
CA ASP A 48 7.17 20.48 -16.34
C ASP A 48 5.98 20.22 -17.29
N LEU A 49 5.28 19.11 -17.09
CA LEU A 49 4.08 18.76 -17.85
C LEU A 49 2.80 19.07 -17.05
N PRO A 50 1.74 19.53 -17.74
CA PRO A 50 0.45 19.72 -17.11
C PRO A 50 -0.12 18.37 -16.65
N TYR A 51 -0.58 18.31 -15.40
CA TYR A 51 -1.16 17.08 -14.86
C TYR A 51 -2.47 17.31 -14.09
N ARG A 52 -3.27 16.27 -14.03
CA ARG A 52 -4.43 16.17 -13.14
C ARG A 52 -4.42 14.85 -12.41
N ILE A 53 -4.99 14.87 -11.23
CA ILE A 53 -5.14 13.67 -10.39
C ILE A 53 -6.61 13.26 -10.43
N PHE A 54 -6.85 12.00 -10.76
CA PHE A 54 -8.15 11.37 -10.72
C PHE A 54 -8.15 10.27 -9.67
N ASN A 55 -9.07 10.35 -8.72
CA ASN A 55 -9.25 9.29 -7.72
C ASN A 55 -10.24 8.25 -8.24
N ALA A 56 -9.79 7.02 -8.44
CA ALA A 56 -10.62 5.95 -9.00
C ALA A 56 -11.78 5.51 -8.09
N VAL A 57 -11.66 5.74 -6.77
CA VAL A 57 -12.68 5.35 -5.78
C VAL A 57 -13.93 6.24 -5.89
N ASN A 58 -13.72 7.56 -5.94
CA ASN A 58 -14.81 8.54 -5.90
C ASN A 58 -15.06 9.21 -7.25
N GLY A 59 -14.16 9.05 -8.21
CA GLY A 59 -14.22 9.73 -9.50
C GLY A 59 -15.35 9.23 -10.39
N THR A 60 -16.05 10.15 -11.02
CA THR A 60 -17.18 9.88 -11.92
C THR A 60 -16.73 9.78 -13.38
N LYS A 61 -17.58 9.15 -14.22
CA LYS A 61 -17.36 9.14 -15.67
C LYS A 61 -17.32 10.57 -16.24
N LYS A 62 -18.19 11.45 -15.76
CA LYS A 62 -18.26 12.86 -16.21
C LYS A 62 -16.95 13.62 -15.95
N GLU A 63 -16.31 13.34 -14.83
CA GLU A 63 -14.98 13.92 -14.53
C GLU A 63 -13.91 13.39 -15.48
N LEU A 64 -13.91 12.09 -15.78
CA LEU A 64 -13.00 11.52 -16.78
C LEU A 64 -13.19 12.16 -18.16
N ASP A 65 -14.42 12.29 -18.61
CA ASP A 65 -14.74 12.93 -19.91
C ASP A 65 -14.26 14.40 -19.94
N ALA A 66 -14.40 15.11 -18.83
CA ALA A 66 -13.88 16.49 -18.71
C ALA A 66 -12.33 16.54 -18.78
N LEU A 67 -11.65 15.59 -18.12
CA LEU A 67 -10.19 15.48 -18.16
C LEU A 67 -9.69 15.12 -19.57
N PHE A 68 -10.40 14.25 -20.28
CA PHE A 68 -10.06 13.95 -21.68
C PHE A 68 -10.28 15.15 -22.62
N ALA A 69 -11.28 15.97 -22.36
CA ALA A 69 -11.47 17.22 -23.10
C ALA A 69 -10.34 18.21 -22.81
N GLU A 70 -9.93 18.35 -21.55
CA GLU A 70 -8.78 19.18 -21.15
C GLU A 70 -7.47 18.69 -21.79
N ALA A 71 -7.23 17.37 -21.80
CA ALA A 71 -6.03 16.77 -22.37
C ALA A 71 -5.83 17.11 -23.86
N LYS A 72 -6.90 17.32 -24.61
CA LYS A 72 -6.82 17.73 -26.01
C LYS A 72 -6.28 19.15 -26.22
N MET A 73 -6.35 19.97 -25.17
CA MET A 73 -5.89 21.37 -25.22
C MET A 73 -4.41 21.53 -24.83
N PHE A 74 -3.82 20.51 -24.19
CA PHE A 74 -2.48 20.57 -23.64
C PHE A 74 -1.64 19.36 -24.12
N PRO A 75 -0.68 19.57 -25.05
CA PRO A 75 0.25 18.50 -25.44
C PRO A 75 1.02 17.95 -24.25
N GLY A 76 1.18 16.63 -24.19
CA GLY A 76 1.91 15.99 -23.10
C GLY A 76 1.16 15.91 -21.76
N PHE A 77 -0.18 16.04 -21.78
CA PHE A 77 -1.01 15.98 -20.58
C PHE A 77 -0.84 14.68 -19.80
N VAL A 78 -0.54 14.80 -18.51
CA VAL A 78 -0.36 13.66 -17.61
C VAL A 78 -1.62 13.44 -16.78
N LEU A 79 -2.20 12.25 -16.86
CA LEU A 79 -3.30 11.82 -16.02
C LEU A 79 -2.77 10.87 -14.94
N ILE A 80 -2.73 11.34 -13.70
CA ILE A 80 -2.40 10.53 -12.53
C ILE A 80 -3.69 9.90 -12.01
N VAL A 81 -3.77 8.56 -12.05
CA VAL A 81 -4.94 7.83 -11.54
C VAL A 81 -4.56 7.13 -10.25
N ASP A 82 -5.09 7.64 -9.14
CA ASP A 82 -4.88 7.02 -7.82
C ASP A 82 -5.86 5.85 -7.63
N GLU A 83 -5.35 4.75 -7.05
CA GLU A 83 -6.06 3.47 -6.87
C GLU A 83 -6.66 2.94 -8.20
N VAL A 84 -5.86 2.93 -9.26
CA VAL A 84 -6.29 2.59 -10.63
C VAL A 84 -7.02 1.23 -10.72
N HIS A 85 -6.72 0.29 -9.83
CA HIS A 85 -7.41 -1.00 -9.74
C HIS A 85 -8.89 -0.90 -9.32
N ARG A 86 -9.32 0.23 -8.74
CA ARG A 86 -10.72 0.50 -8.38
C ARG A 86 -11.55 0.99 -9.57
N LEU A 87 -10.92 1.29 -10.70
CA LEU A 87 -11.67 1.57 -11.92
C LEU A 87 -12.41 0.30 -12.38
N ASN A 88 -13.72 0.42 -12.58
CA ASN A 88 -14.46 -0.64 -13.24
C ASN A 88 -14.01 -0.78 -14.71
N LYS A 89 -14.37 -1.91 -15.34
CA LYS A 89 -13.97 -2.22 -16.71
C LYS A 89 -14.31 -1.09 -17.69
N ASP A 90 -15.52 -0.53 -17.59
CA ASP A 90 -15.99 0.53 -18.49
C ASP A 90 -15.13 1.79 -18.41
N LYS A 91 -14.70 2.19 -17.19
CA LYS A 91 -13.81 3.34 -17.02
C LYS A 91 -12.39 3.03 -17.51
N GLN A 92 -11.92 1.81 -17.34
CA GLN A 92 -10.63 1.39 -17.89
C GLN A 92 -10.66 1.39 -19.44
N ASP A 93 -11.74 0.94 -20.04
CA ASP A 93 -11.92 0.93 -21.50
C ASP A 93 -12.01 2.36 -22.08
N LEU A 94 -12.54 3.32 -21.30
CA LEU A 94 -12.54 4.74 -21.69
C LEU A 94 -11.13 5.38 -21.70
N LEU A 95 -10.22 4.92 -20.85
CA LEU A 95 -8.83 5.40 -20.82
C LEU A 95 -8.03 4.92 -22.05
N LEU A 96 -8.35 3.73 -22.54
CA LEU A 96 -7.54 3.03 -23.52
C LEU A 96 -7.28 3.82 -24.81
N PRO A 97 -8.29 4.42 -25.50
CA PRO A 97 -8.06 5.19 -26.72
C PRO A 97 -7.13 6.40 -26.51
N HIS A 98 -7.20 7.02 -25.32
CA HIS A 98 -6.41 8.20 -24.97
C HIS A 98 -4.94 7.86 -24.65
N VAL A 99 -4.70 6.68 -24.06
CA VAL A 99 -3.35 6.16 -23.85
C VAL A 99 -2.74 5.70 -25.19
N GLU A 100 -3.54 5.05 -26.05
CA GLU A 100 -3.10 4.55 -27.35
C GLU A 100 -2.68 5.65 -28.32
N ASN A 101 -3.47 6.70 -28.40
CA ASN A 101 -3.19 7.82 -29.32
C ASN A 101 -2.23 8.86 -28.74
N GLY A 102 -1.75 8.65 -27.49
CA GLY A 102 -0.81 9.56 -26.83
C GLY A 102 -1.41 10.90 -26.40
N SER A 103 -2.75 11.07 -26.42
CA SER A 103 -3.39 12.30 -25.94
C SER A 103 -3.25 12.46 -24.42
N ILE A 104 -3.03 11.36 -23.68
CA ILE A 104 -2.66 11.36 -22.27
C ILE A 104 -1.45 10.46 -22.03
N THR A 105 -0.58 10.88 -21.12
CA THR A 105 0.40 10.02 -20.47
C THR A 105 -0.20 9.55 -19.16
N LEU A 106 -0.48 8.25 -19.03
CA LEU A 106 -1.11 7.67 -17.84
C LEU A 106 -0.05 7.34 -16.79
N ILE A 107 -0.22 7.84 -15.57
CA ILE A 107 0.53 7.36 -14.40
C ILE A 107 -0.47 6.78 -13.40
N GLY A 108 -0.59 5.45 -13.37
CA GLY A 108 -1.44 4.76 -12.42
C GLY A 108 -0.71 4.53 -11.08
N ALA A 109 -1.42 4.65 -9.96
CA ALA A 109 -0.97 4.18 -8.66
C ALA A 109 -1.93 3.10 -8.14
N THR A 110 -1.40 2.00 -7.60
CA THR A 110 -2.21 0.90 -7.07
C THR A 110 -1.53 0.20 -5.90
N THR A 111 -2.33 -0.27 -4.96
CA THR A 111 -1.88 -1.18 -3.90
C THR A 111 -2.03 -2.66 -4.29
N ALA A 112 -2.84 -2.95 -5.29
CA ALA A 112 -3.09 -4.31 -5.77
C ALA A 112 -2.06 -4.74 -6.84
N ASN A 113 -1.87 -6.06 -6.98
CA ASN A 113 -1.01 -6.60 -8.03
C ASN A 113 -1.57 -6.25 -9.43
N PRO A 114 -0.85 -5.47 -10.25
CA PRO A 114 -1.35 -5.00 -11.53
C PRO A 114 -1.60 -6.12 -12.54
N LEU A 115 -0.97 -7.28 -12.36
CA LEU A 115 -1.15 -8.44 -13.26
C LEU A 115 -2.56 -9.00 -13.19
N HIS A 116 -3.25 -8.84 -12.06
CA HIS A 116 -4.59 -9.37 -11.84
C HIS A 116 -5.68 -8.29 -11.82
N SER A 117 -5.31 -7.07 -11.43
CA SER A 117 -6.27 -6.00 -11.13
C SER A 117 -6.47 -4.98 -12.25
N ILE A 118 -5.60 -4.98 -13.26
CA ILE A 118 -5.64 -3.99 -14.36
C ILE A 118 -5.89 -4.70 -15.69
N ASN A 119 -6.76 -4.10 -16.49
CA ASN A 119 -7.07 -4.58 -17.85
C ASN A 119 -5.78 -4.85 -18.64
N PRO A 120 -5.59 -6.05 -19.21
CA PRO A 120 -4.41 -6.40 -20.00
C PRO A 120 -4.09 -5.41 -21.12
N ALA A 121 -5.11 -4.78 -21.73
CA ALA A 121 -4.92 -3.80 -22.78
C ALA A 121 -4.26 -2.51 -22.29
N ILE A 122 -4.62 -2.00 -21.10
CA ILE A 122 -3.93 -0.86 -20.45
C ILE A 122 -2.55 -1.27 -20.02
N ARG A 123 -2.44 -2.43 -19.36
CA ARG A 123 -1.17 -2.93 -18.84
C ARG A 123 -0.10 -3.11 -19.92
N SER A 124 -0.48 -3.57 -21.11
CA SER A 124 0.46 -3.74 -22.24
C SER A 124 1.01 -2.41 -22.78
N ARG A 125 0.40 -1.28 -22.43
CA ARG A 125 0.79 0.07 -22.84
C ARG A 125 1.48 0.87 -21.73
N CYS A 126 1.62 0.26 -20.56
CA CYS A 126 2.22 0.90 -19.40
C CYS A 126 3.43 0.10 -18.92
N HIS A 127 4.48 0.79 -18.51
CA HIS A 127 5.57 0.17 -17.78
C HIS A 127 5.21 0.00 -16.30
N LEU A 128 5.49 -1.16 -15.73
CA LEU A 128 5.18 -1.47 -14.34
C LEU A 128 6.40 -1.21 -13.47
N PHE A 129 6.26 -0.40 -12.43
CA PHE A 129 7.31 -0.09 -11.47
C PHE A 129 6.87 -0.43 -10.06
N GLU A 130 7.63 -1.32 -9.42
CA GLU A 130 7.44 -1.62 -8.02
C GLU A 130 7.96 -0.47 -7.15
N VAL A 131 7.10 0.06 -6.29
CA VAL A 131 7.48 0.99 -5.23
C VAL A 131 7.67 0.17 -3.96
N ARG A 132 8.94 -0.01 -3.58
CA ARG A 132 9.34 -0.88 -2.49
C ARG A 132 9.08 -0.26 -1.12
N THR A 133 8.96 -1.12 -0.13
CA THR A 133 8.88 -0.73 1.28
C THR A 133 10.07 0.14 1.66
N LEU A 134 9.81 1.22 2.38
CA LEU A 134 10.85 2.12 2.87
C LEU A 134 11.61 1.47 4.03
N SER A 135 12.91 1.71 4.10
CA SER A 135 13.73 1.28 5.24
C SER A 135 13.44 2.14 6.47
N ASP A 136 13.80 1.65 7.66
CA ASP A 136 13.69 2.42 8.89
C ASP A 136 14.47 3.74 8.79
N GLU A 137 15.64 3.75 8.13
CA GLU A 137 16.43 4.96 7.88
C GLU A 137 15.72 5.96 6.96
N ASP A 138 15.00 5.46 5.93
CA ASP A 138 14.19 6.30 5.05
C ASP A 138 13.04 6.95 5.84
N ILE A 139 12.40 6.19 6.72
CA ILE A 139 11.33 6.70 7.59
C ILE A 139 11.86 7.74 8.58
N VAL A 140 12.99 7.48 9.24
CA VAL A 140 13.65 8.46 10.13
C VAL A 140 14.00 9.73 9.36
N THR A 141 14.44 9.59 8.11
CA THR A 141 14.71 10.73 7.23
C THR A 141 13.44 11.54 6.93
N ALA A 142 12.31 10.86 6.71
CA ALA A 142 11.01 11.50 6.50
C ALA A 142 10.55 12.27 7.74
N ILE A 143 10.66 11.67 8.93
CA ILE A 143 10.33 12.31 10.21
C ILE A 143 11.20 13.55 10.42
N ARG A 144 12.53 13.43 10.29
CA ARG A 144 13.44 14.56 10.43
C ARG A 144 13.13 15.71 9.48
N ARG A 145 12.75 15.39 8.24
CA ARG A 145 12.33 16.38 7.24
C ARG A 145 11.03 17.08 7.66
N ALA A 146 10.05 16.34 8.18
CA ALA A 146 8.79 16.91 8.66
C ALA A 146 9.01 17.84 9.85
N LEU A 147 9.88 17.47 10.79
CA LEU A 147 10.22 18.30 11.95
C LEU A 147 10.93 19.62 11.56
N LYS A 148 11.81 19.58 10.55
CA LYS A 148 12.62 20.74 10.12
C LYS A 148 11.93 21.62 9.07
N SER A 149 10.97 21.08 8.31
CA SER A 149 10.36 21.80 7.19
C SER A 149 9.51 22.98 7.68
N PRO A 150 9.58 24.16 7.01
CA PRO A 150 8.64 25.27 7.27
C PRO A 150 7.17 24.90 7.02
N LYS A 151 6.92 23.90 6.17
CA LYS A 151 5.58 23.35 5.94
C LYS A 151 5.15 22.33 7.00
N GLY A 152 6.06 21.92 7.88
CA GLY A 152 5.82 21.05 9.02
C GLY A 152 5.96 21.83 10.33
N TYR A 153 6.90 21.39 11.19
CA TYR A 153 7.07 21.98 12.52
C TYR A 153 8.11 23.10 12.60
N ASP A 154 8.79 23.42 11.50
CA ASP A 154 9.75 24.54 11.38
C ASP A 154 10.86 24.51 12.46
N GLY A 155 11.28 23.31 12.86
CA GLY A 155 12.30 23.10 13.89
C GLY A 155 11.87 23.45 15.32
N ARG A 156 10.59 23.76 15.56
CA ARG A 156 10.06 24.13 16.89
C ARG A 156 9.91 22.93 17.83
N VAL A 157 9.93 21.73 17.27
CA VAL A 157 9.73 20.48 18.01
C VAL A 157 10.98 19.62 17.84
N THR A 158 11.43 19.03 18.94
CA THR A 158 12.49 18.04 18.94
C THR A 158 11.93 16.65 19.19
N MET A 159 12.61 15.64 18.69
CA MET A 159 12.28 14.23 18.91
C MET A 159 13.57 13.47 19.17
N GLU A 160 13.57 12.65 20.21
CA GLU A 160 14.72 11.80 20.56
C GLU A 160 14.99 10.77 19.47
N ALA A 161 16.23 10.36 19.32
CA ALA A 161 16.64 9.42 18.28
C ALA A 161 15.95 8.06 18.41
N ASP A 162 15.86 7.54 19.62
CA ASP A 162 15.19 6.28 19.95
C ASP A 162 13.65 6.35 19.74
N ALA A 163 13.06 7.53 19.95
CA ALA A 163 11.66 7.79 19.60
C ALA A 163 11.44 7.75 18.09
N MET A 164 12.34 8.33 17.28
CA MET A 164 12.27 8.23 15.81
C MET A 164 12.43 6.78 15.33
N ASP A 165 13.39 6.06 15.88
CA ASP A 165 13.65 4.65 15.55
C ASP A 165 12.47 3.74 15.95
N PHE A 166 11.81 4.08 17.05
CA PHE A 166 10.59 3.37 17.46
C PHE A 166 9.45 3.59 16.46
N ILE A 167 9.18 4.83 16.04
CA ILE A 167 8.17 5.15 15.02
C ILE A 167 8.51 4.43 13.70
N ALA A 168 9.78 4.46 13.28
CA ALA A 168 10.20 3.82 12.05
C ALA A 168 9.88 2.32 12.05
N ARG A 169 10.27 1.61 13.11
CA ARG A 169 9.97 0.18 13.27
C ARG A 169 8.48 -0.12 13.32
N GLN A 170 7.69 0.71 14.01
CA GLN A 170 6.24 0.53 14.10
C GLN A 170 5.53 0.80 12.77
N SER A 171 6.10 1.65 11.92
CA SER A 171 5.50 2.00 10.63
C SER A 171 5.62 0.89 9.58
N CYS A 172 6.51 -0.08 9.76
CA CYS A 172 6.79 -1.13 8.78
C CYS A 172 6.97 -0.57 7.35
N GLY A 173 7.61 0.61 7.23
CA GLY A 173 7.86 1.30 5.96
C GLY A 173 6.69 2.15 5.45
N ASP A 174 5.56 2.25 6.13
CA ASP A 174 4.46 3.16 5.80
C ASP A 174 4.76 4.58 6.30
N VAL A 175 5.19 5.46 5.40
CA VAL A 175 5.52 6.86 5.74
C VAL A 175 4.29 7.66 6.19
N ARG A 176 3.10 7.34 5.71
CA ARG A 176 1.86 8.01 6.12
C ARG A 176 1.56 7.71 7.58
N TYR A 177 1.65 6.44 7.96
CA TYR A 177 1.50 6.02 9.34
C TYR A 177 2.57 6.66 10.25
N ALA A 178 3.84 6.63 9.83
CA ALA A 178 4.93 7.26 10.58
C ALA A 178 4.70 8.76 10.83
N LEU A 179 4.26 9.50 9.80
CA LEU A 179 3.97 10.93 9.94
C LEU A 179 2.74 11.20 10.79
N ASN A 180 1.67 10.41 10.67
CA ASN A 180 0.48 10.52 11.52
C ASN A 180 0.83 10.25 13.00
N LEU A 181 1.66 9.23 13.26
CA LEU A 181 2.11 8.94 14.62
C LEU A 181 3.03 10.06 15.16
N THR A 182 3.87 10.63 14.30
CA THR A 182 4.68 11.80 14.63
C THR A 182 3.80 12.99 15.03
N GLU A 183 2.78 13.29 14.24
CA GLU A 183 1.82 14.38 14.51
C GLU A 183 1.09 14.17 15.84
N LEU A 184 0.62 12.95 16.09
CA LEU A 184 -0.02 12.61 17.35
C LEU A 184 0.94 12.79 18.54
N ALA A 185 2.17 12.29 18.42
CA ALA A 185 3.18 12.40 19.48
C ALA A 185 3.55 13.85 19.77
N VAL A 186 3.71 14.68 18.74
CA VAL A 186 3.98 16.11 18.88
C VAL A 186 2.82 16.83 19.57
N THR A 187 1.59 16.47 19.22
CA THR A 187 0.39 17.07 19.86
C THR A 187 0.30 16.74 21.35
N LEU A 188 0.78 15.56 21.75
CA LEU A 188 0.78 15.11 23.15
C LEU A 188 2.00 15.58 23.94
N ALA A 189 3.06 16.02 23.28
CA ALA A 189 4.31 16.47 23.92
C ALA A 189 4.12 17.83 24.61
N LYS A 190 4.22 17.85 25.94
CA LYS A 190 4.02 19.06 26.76
C LYS A 190 5.14 20.08 26.60
N ASP A 191 6.40 19.63 26.38
CA ASP A 191 7.61 20.46 26.36
C ASP A 191 8.24 20.56 24.96
N GLN A 192 7.46 20.39 23.89
CA GLN A 192 7.91 20.38 22.50
C GLN A 192 9.02 19.33 22.23
N THR A 193 9.20 18.37 23.14
CA THR A 193 10.12 17.25 22.99
C THR A 193 9.36 15.93 23.03
N VAL A 194 9.47 15.15 21.96
CA VAL A 194 8.88 13.83 21.88
C VAL A 194 9.89 12.79 22.37
N THR A 195 9.53 12.08 23.44
CA THR A 195 10.35 11.02 24.06
C THR A 195 9.82 9.64 23.72
N LEU A 196 10.65 8.62 23.86
CA LEU A 196 10.25 7.22 23.69
C LEU A 196 9.18 6.81 24.72
N GLU A 197 9.26 7.32 25.95
CA GLU A 197 8.28 7.03 27.01
C GLU A 197 6.88 7.54 26.63
N LEU A 198 6.81 8.75 26.08
CA LEU A 198 5.55 9.29 25.57
C LEU A 198 4.92 8.37 24.50
N LEU A 199 5.73 7.92 23.53
CA LEU A 199 5.24 7.02 22.46
C LEU A 199 4.72 5.69 23.02
N LYS A 200 5.43 5.11 23.99
CA LYS A 200 4.98 3.86 24.66
C LYS A 200 3.69 4.02 25.47
N SER A 201 3.38 5.22 25.91
CA SER A 201 2.14 5.51 26.64
C SER A 201 0.90 5.62 25.73
N ILE A 202 1.07 5.68 24.41
CA ILE A 202 -0.04 5.82 23.46
C ILE A 202 -0.64 4.44 23.14
N PRO A 203 -1.87 4.13 23.55
CA PRO A 203 -2.47 2.80 23.41
C PRO A 203 -2.56 2.30 21.95
N SER A 204 -2.80 3.22 21.00
CA SER A 204 -2.96 2.88 19.58
C SER A 204 -1.68 2.41 18.90
N VAL A 205 -0.51 2.62 19.48
CA VAL A 205 0.79 2.21 18.93
C VAL A 205 0.97 0.69 19.00
N HIS A 206 0.35 0.03 19.96
CA HIS A 206 0.50 -1.40 20.16
C HIS A 206 -0.44 -2.27 19.31
N SER A 207 -1.50 -1.67 18.74
CA SER A 207 -2.58 -2.42 18.07
C SER A 207 -2.39 -2.60 16.56
N GLN A 208 -1.32 -2.06 15.94
CA GLN A 208 -1.20 -2.01 14.47
C GLN A 208 -0.06 -2.83 13.87
N ARG A 209 0.35 -3.93 14.49
CA ARG A 209 1.13 -4.97 13.79
C ARG A 209 0.28 -5.78 12.79
N SER A 210 -0.73 -5.16 12.21
CA SER A 210 -1.50 -5.78 11.13
C SER A 210 -0.69 -5.74 9.85
N PHE A 211 -0.55 -6.88 9.20
CA PHE A 211 -0.17 -7.02 7.80
C PHE A 211 -1.17 -6.22 6.94
N LYS A 212 -1.05 -4.89 6.91
CA LYS A 212 -1.95 -3.98 6.21
C LYS A 212 -1.48 -3.75 4.77
N GLY A 213 -1.88 -4.66 3.93
CA GLY A 213 -2.03 -4.50 2.50
C GLY A 213 -2.91 -5.66 2.05
N ASP A 214 -3.91 -5.42 1.22
CA ASP A 214 -4.78 -6.47 0.69
C ASP A 214 -3.96 -7.64 0.13
N ASP A 215 -2.80 -7.36 -0.51
CA ASP A 215 -1.91 -8.40 -1.05
C ASP A 215 -1.16 -9.17 0.05
N GLY A 216 -0.61 -8.49 1.06
CA GLY A 216 0.10 -9.17 2.16
C GLY A 216 -0.82 -10.01 3.04
N HIS A 217 -2.04 -9.54 3.25
CA HIS A 217 -3.08 -10.33 3.92
C HIS A 217 -3.51 -11.54 3.09
N TYR A 218 -3.72 -11.34 1.77
CA TYR A 218 -4.07 -12.42 0.86
C TYR A 218 -2.96 -13.48 0.76
N ASP A 219 -1.69 -13.05 0.74
CA ASP A 219 -0.54 -13.93 0.75
C ASP A 219 -0.44 -14.74 2.04
N LEU A 220 -0.70 -14.13 3.21
CA LEU A 220 -0.71 -14.79 4.50
C LEU A 220 -1.81 -15.87 4.58
N VAL A 221 -3.03 -15.54 4.18
CA VAL A 221 -4.16 -16.47 4.12
C VAL A 221 -3.90 -17.61 3.13
N SER A 222 -3.28 -17.30 1.98
CA SER A 222 -2.88 -18.29 0.97
C SER A 222 -1.76 -19.19 1.48
N ALA A 223 -0.75 -18.64 2.17
CA ALA A 223 0.34 -19.39 2.77
C ALA A 223 -0.17 -20.35 3.86
N PHE A 224 -1.09 -19.89 4.74
CA PHE A 224 -1.76 -20.71 5.73
C PHE A 224 -2.42 -21.94 5.10
N GLN A 225 -3.25 -21.71 4.07
CA GLN A 225 -3.94 -22.80 3.37
C GLN A 225 -2.95 -23.77 2.72
N LYS A 226 -1.93 -23.25 2.02
CA LYS A 226 -0.92 -24.07 1.33
C LYS A 226 -0.08 -24.89 2.29
N SER A 227 0.26 -24.38 3.46
CA SER A 227 1.01 -25.08 4.49
C SER A 227 0.22 -26.30 5.02
N ILE A 228 -1.09 -26.12 5.30
CA ILE A 228 -1.95 -27.24 5.71
C ILE A 228 -2.04 -28.30 4.60
N ARG A 229 -2.28 -27.88 3.35
CA ARG A 229 -2.36 -28.81 2.20
C ARG A 229 -1.04 -29.52 1.93
N GLY A 230 0.09 -28.85 2.21
CA GLY A 230 1.42 -29.42 2.11
C GLY A 230 1.83 -30.28 3.31
N SER A 231 0.96 -30.41 4.32
CA SER A 231 1.25 -31.11 5.60
C SER A 231 2.47 -30.55 6.36
N ASP A 232 2.76 -29.27 6.16
CA ASP A 232 3.80 -28.54 6.90
C ASP A 232 3.16 -27.93 8.17
N VAL A 233 3.27 -28.68 9.27
CA VAL A 233 2.63 -28.31 10.55
C VAL A 233 3.23 -27.05 11.13
N ASP A 234 4.55 -26.90 11.09
CA ASP A 234 5.24 -25.75 11.68
C ASP A 234 4.90 -24.45 10.93
N ALA A 235 4.92 -24.48 9.60
CA ALA A 235 4.48 -23.34 8.79
C ALA A 235 2.99 -23.03 9.00
N ALA A 236 2.13 -24.05 9.09
CA ALA A 236 0.70 -23.85 9.31
C ALA A 236 0.42 -23.18 10.65
N LEU A 237 1.08 -23.61 11.73
CA LEU A 237 0.96 -22.99 13.06
C LEU A 237 1.53 -21.56 13.07
N TYR A 238 2.63 -21.31 12.37
CA TYR A 238 3.20 -19.98 12.26
C TYR A 238 2.25 -19.00 11.58
N TYR A 239 1.70 -19.38 10.41
CA TYR A 239 0.75 -18.51 9.68
C TYR A 239 -0.59 -18.37 10.43
N LEU A 240 -1.04 -19.41 11.13
CA LEU A 240 -2.22 -19.34 12.01
C LEU A 240 -2.00 -18.31 13.13
N ALA A 241 -0.85 -18.35 13.80
CA ALA A 241 -0.53 -17.41 14.87
C ALA A 241 -0.52 -15.95 14.36
N LEU A 242 0.04 -15.70 13.15
CA LEU A 242 0.02 -14.38 12.53
C LEU A 242 -1.41 -13.91 12.21
N LEU A 243 -2.28 -14.80 11.72
CA LEU A 243 -3.70 -14.48 11.46
C LEU A 243 -4.47 -14.19 12.75
N ILE A 244 -4.20 -14.94 13.83
CA ILE A 244 -4.77 -14.68 15.15
C ILE A 244 -4.31 -13.31 15.67
N GLU A 245 -3.01 -13.00 15.59
CA GLU A 245 -2.44 -11.73 16.02
C GLU A 245 -3.01 -10.55 15.22
N SER A 246 -3.36 -10.77 13.94
CA SER A 246 -4.03 -9.76 13.11
C SER A 246 -5.52 -9.59 13.44
N GLY A 247 -6.12 -10.46 14.24
CA GLY A 247 -7.53 -10.44 14.61
C GLY A 247 -8.48 -10.93 13.50
N ASP A 248 -7.95 -11.60 12.47
CA ASP A 248 -8.73 -12.02 11.30
C ASP A 248 -9.29 -13.43 11.44
N MET A 249 -10.26 -13.57 12.34
CA MET A 249 -10.98 -14.81 12.56
C MET A 249 -11.79 -15.27 11.34
N ASP A 250 -12.35 -14.35 10.60
CA ASP A 250 -13.21 -14.67 9.44
C ASP A 250 -12.43 -15.39 8.34
N SER A 251 -11.21 -14.96 8.07
CA SER A 251 -10.33 -15.62 7.10
C SER A 251 -9.83 -16.98 7.60
N ILE A 252 -9.49 -17.11 8.89
CA ILE A 252 -9.12 -18.40 9.49
C ILE A 252 -10.27 -19.39 9.32
N GLU A 253 -11.46 -19.02 9.76
CA GLU A 253 -12.66 -19.85 9.64
C GLU A 253 -12.92 -20.28 8.22
N ARG A 254 -13.01 -19.31 7.31
CA ARG A 254 -13.30 -19.57 5.90
C ARG A 254 -12.31 -20.54 5.26
N ARG A 255 -11.00 -20.38 5.55
CA ARG A 255 -9.97 -21.26 4.99
C ARG A 255 -10.00 -22.66 5.59
N LEU A 256 -10.20 -22.78 6.90
CA LEU A 256 -10.33 -24.07 7.55
C LEU A 256 -11.56 -24.86 7.05
N LEU A 257 -12.69 -24.15 6.85
CA LEU A 257 -13.89 -24.78 6.26
C LEU A 257 -13.64 -25.24 4.83
N VAL A 258 -13.01 -24.42 3.99
CA VAL A 258 -12.67 -24.80 2.62
C VAL A 258 -11.79 -26.05 2.62
N ILE A 259 -10.72 -26.09 3.41
CA ILE A 259 -9.83 -27.24 3.51
C ILE A 259 -10.60 -28.50 3.99
N ALA A 260 -11.40 -28.33 5.04
CA ALA A 260 -12.13 -29.46 5.61
C ALA A 260 -13.16 -30.05 4.63
N TYR A 261 -13.93 -29.22 3.91
CA TYR A 261 -14.98 -29.69 3.02
C TYR A 261 -14.50 -30.02 1.61
N GLU A 262 -13.54 -29.26 1.07
CA GLU A 262 -13.10 -29.43 -0.32
C GLU A 262 -11.86 -30.34 -0.42
N ASP A 263 -10.84 -30.16 0.44
CA ASP A 263 -9.59 -30.90 0.35
C ASP A 263 -9.70 -32.28 1.06
N ILE A 264 -10.33 -32.34 2.23
CA ILE A 264 -10.50 -33.59 3.00
C ILE A 264 -11.81 -34.27 2.68
N GLY A 265 -12.93 -33.56 2.77
CA GLY A 265 -14.26 -33.99 2.39
C GLY A 265 -14.63 -35.39 2.87
N LEU A 266 -15.04 -36.23 1.94
CA LEU A 266 -15.44 -37.63 2.19
C LEU A 266 -14.26 -38.54 2.58
N GLY A 267 -13.02 -38.11 2.40
CA GLY A 267 -11.85 -38.88 2.82
C GLY A 267 -11.75 -39.04 4.33
N ASN A 268 -12.21 -38.03 5.08
CA ASN A 268 -12.32 -38.10 6.55
C ASN A 268 -13.47 -37.20 7.07
N PRO A 269 -14.74 -37.69 7.04
CA PRO A 269 -15.87 -36.92 7.53
C PRO A 269 -15.78 -36.49 9.00
N ALA A 270 -15.08 -37.26 9.83
CA ALA A 270 -14.85 -36.91 11.21
C ALA A 270 -13.95 -35.67 11.38
N ALA A 271 -12.97 -35.47 10.48
CA ALA A 271 -12.15 -34.26 10.48
C ALA A 271 -12.97 -33.03 10.15
N VAL A 272 -13.91 -33.12 9.18
CA VAL A 272 -14.83 -32.04 8.82
C VAL A 272 -15.65 -31.61 10.05
N ALA A 273 -16.30 -32.58 10.74
CA ALA A 273 -17.11 -32.28 11.90
C ALA A 273 -16.29 -31.65 13.04
N ARG A 274 -15.07 -32.16 13.29
CA ARG A 274 -14.16 -31.60 14.32
C ARG A 274 -13.72 -30.16 13.98
N THR A 275 -13.47 -29.86 12.71
CA THR A 275 -13.09 -28.50 12.28
C THR A 275 -14.22 -27.51 12.55
N VAL A 276 -15.45 -27.87 12.19
CA VAL A 276 -16.63 -27.03 12.46
C VAL A 276 -16.82 -26.77 13.95
N GLN A 277 -16.72 -27.85 14.77
CA GLN A 277 -16.84 -27.72 16.22
C GLN A 277 -15.73 -26.87 16.84
N ALA A 278 -14.49 -27.00 16.38
CA ALA A 278 -13.37 -26.20 16.86
C ALA A 278 -13.56 -24.71 16.52
N ILE A 279 -14.01 -24.40 15.32
CA ILE A 279 -14.32 -23.02 14.88
C ILE A 279 -15.45 -22.44 15.75
N ASP A 280 -16.53 -23.18 15.97
CA ASP A 280 -17.66 -22.72 16.80
C ASP A 280 -17.21 -22.46 18.23
N ALA A 281 -16.40 -23.37 18.81
CA ALA A 281 -15.82 -23.19 20.13
C ALA A 281 -14.93 -21.94 20.23
N ALA A 282 -14.02 -21.74 19.26
CA ALA A 282 -13.14 -20.57 19.22
C ALA A 282 -13.93 -19.25 19.10
N LYS A 283 -15.00 -19.22 18.33
CA LYS A 283 -15.89 -18.05 18.23
C LYS A 283 -16.58 -17.70 19.55
N ARG A 284 -16.96 -18.70 20.34
CA ARG A 284 -17.70 -18.49 21.59
C ARG A 284 -16.78 -18.13 22.77
N ILE A 285 -15.59 -18.69 22.78
CA ILE A 285 -14.63 -18.52 23.89
C ILE A 285 -13.67 -17.37 23.62
N GLY A 286 -13.36 -17.11 22.35
CA GLY A 286 -12.27 -16.23 21.91
C GLY A 286 -10.91 -16.94 22.03
N PHE A 287 -9.86 -16.20 21.71
CA PHE A 287 -8.48 -16.60 21.96
C PHE A 287 -8.01 -16.01 23.27
N PRO A 288 -7.38 -16.82 24.15
CA PRO A 288 -6.86 -16.35 25.42
C PRO A 288 -5.71 -15.35 25.28
#